data_10a62dcadc0ea0734a63b4619a66fbeb
#
_entry.id   10a62dcadc0ea0734a63b4619a66fbeb
#
_cell.length_a   1.000
_cell.length_b   1.000
_cell.length_c   1.000
_cell.angle_alpha   90.00
_cell.angle_beta   90.00
_cell.angle_gamma   90.00
#
_symmetry.space_group_name_H-M   'P 1'
#
loop_
_entity.id
_entity.type
_entity.pdbx_description
1 polymer ?
#
loop_
_entity_poly.entity_id
_entity_poly.type
_entity_poly.pdbx_seq_one_letter_code
_entity_poly.pdbx_strand_id
1 'polypeptide(L)'
;MHPATAAAARGQARPSTGTPPMTITIRLLDAADAACFRAVRLRAVDTAPTSFLPTLDEESQVPVDEFAKRLTPTQVQAVFGAFDGETLVGITGVRRDARTKIAHKATIWGVYVDAAYRGQRIAQALLDSATAHAANAWGCSQLMLCVNEVNHTAERLYASQGFVRFGTEPRSMCVDGRFYDEHYMIKTLA
;
A
#
# COMPACT_ATOMS: atom_id res chain seq x y z
N MET A 1 -77.08 16.40 -2.48
CA MET A 1 -75.94 16.67 -3.38
C MET A 1 -74.80 17.25 -2.57
N HIS A 2 -73.82 16.48 -2.27
CA HIS A 2 -72.60 16.97 -1.62
C HIS A 2 -71.39 16.30 -2.30
N PRO A 3 -70.42 17.03 -2.78
CA PRO A 3 -69.22 16.40 -3.36
C PRO A 3 -68.18 16.06 -2.25
N ALA A 4 -67.60 14.87 -2.38
CA ALA A 4 -66.55 14.35 -1.54
C ALA A 4 -65.22 15.06 -1.87
N THR A 5 -64.58 15.54 -0.81
CA THR A 5 -63.22 16.10 -0.87
C THR A 5 -62.20 14.98 -0.75
N ALA A 6 -61.42 14.80 -1.80
CA ALA A 6 -60.29 13.85 -1.79
C ALA A 6 -59.08 14.49 -1.07
N ALA A 7 -58.60 13.85 0.02
CA ALA A 7 -57.41 14.22 0.73
C ALA A 7 -56.18 13.64 0.00
N ALA A 8 -55.29 14.51 -0.49
CA ALA A 8 -54.02 14.14 -1.08
C ALA A 8 -53.02 13.73 0.01
N ALA A 9 -52.60 12.46 0.01
CA ALA A 9 -51.53 11.97 0.85
C ALA A 9 -50.20 12.51 0.35
N ARG A 10 -49.55 13.37 1.15
CA ARG A 10 -48.19 13.84 0.91
C ARG A 10 -47.22 12.70 1.24
N GLY A 11 -46.61 12.14 0.21
CA GLY A 11 -45.51 11.21 0.37
C GLY A 11 -44.31 11.88 1.08
N GLN A 12 -43.96 11.42 2.24
CA GLN A 12 -42.71 11.83 2.91
C GLN A 12 -41.54 11.16 2.17
N ALA A 13 -40.71 11.98 1.54
CA ALA A 13 -39.42 11.53 1.00
C ALA A 13 -38.54 11.03 2.17
N ARG A 14 -38.12 9.77 2.08
CA ARG A 14 -37.12 9.21 3.01
C ARG A 14 -35.80 9.93 2.77
N PRO A 15 -35.08 10.34 3.84
CA PRO A 15 -33.74 10.87 3.69
C PRO A 15 -32.84 9.74 3.14
N SER A 16 -32.20 9.97 2.01
CA SER A 16 -31.16 9.11 1.49
C SER A 16 -29.97 9.20 2.44
N THR A 17 -29.68 8.12 3.19
CA THR A 17 -28.45 7.95 3.92
C THR A 17 -27.30 7.72 2.95
N GLY A 18 -26.88 8.78 2.27
CA GLY A 18 -25.66 8.77 1.48
C GLY A 18 -24.49 8.62 2.42
N THR A 19 -23.75 7.51 2.31
CA THR A 19 -22.43 7.39 2.93
C THR A 19 -21.61 8.60 2.48
N PRO A 20 -20.98 9.35 3.38
CA PRO A 20 -20.16 10.50 3.01
C PRO A 20 -19.08 10.03 2.02
N PRO A 21 -18.71 10.86 1.03
CA PRO A 21 -17.70 10.51 0.06
C PRO A 21 -16.39 10.16 0.83
N MET A 22 -15.84 8.98 0.56
CA MET A 22 -14.57 8.55 1.12
C MET A 22 -13.48 9.53 0.66
N THR A 23 -12.81 10.17 1.62
CA THR A 23 -11.70 11.07 1.33
C THR A 23 -10.40 10.38 1.77
N ILE A 24 -9.73 9.74 0.81
CA ILE A 24 -8.45 9.09 1.08
C ILE A 24 -7.34 10.14 1.15
N THR A 25 -6.62 10.14 2.25
CA THR A 25 -5.44 10.97 2.47
C THR A 25 -4.19 10.10 2.49
N ILE A 26 -3.16 10.49 1.72
CA ILE A 26 -1.84 9.83 1.75
C ILE A 26 -0.89 10.70 2.55
N ARG A 27 -0.22 10.12 3.54
CA ARG A 27 0.81 10.81 4.30
C ARG A 27 1.96 9.90 4.71
N LEU A 28 3.08 10.51 5.04
CA LEU A 28 4.20 9.85 5.70
C LEU A 28 3.74 9.33 7.08
N LEU A 29 4.12 8.10 7.41
CA LEU A 29 3.92 7.52 8.74
C LEU A 29 5.09 7.87 9.65
N ASP A 30 4.81 7.91 10.93
CA ASP A 30 5.80 8.09 11.99
C ASP A 30 5.61 7.08 13.14
N ALA A 31 6.39 7.21 14.21
CA ALA A 31 6.36 6.29 15.34
C ALA A 31 4.98 6.21 16.03
N ALA A 32 4.17 7.26 15.98
CA ALA A 32 2.84 7.26 16.58
C ALA A 32 1.85 6.35 15.83
N ASP A 33 2.14 6.07 14.55
CA ASP A 33 1.33 5.17 13.71
C ASP A 33 1.65 3.68 13.91
N ALA A 34 2.58 3.32 14.80
CA ALA A 34 3.10 1.95 14.93
C ALA A 34 2.01 0.90 15.17
N ALA A 35 1.01 1.22 15.99
CA ALA A 35 -0.07 0.29 16.31
C ALA A 35 -0.99 0.01 15.12
N CYS A 36 -1.44 1.06 14.41
CA CYS A 36 -2.28 0.89 13.21
C CYS A 36 -1.50 0.28 12.04
N PHE A 37 -0.23 0.65 11.87
CA PHE A 37 0.66 0.04 10.89
C PHE A 37 0.85 -1.47 11.14
N ARG A 38 1.13 -1.87 12.41
CA ARG A 38 1.23 -3.28 12.78
C ARG A 38 -0.04 -4.04 12.41
N ALA A 39 -1.23 -3.48 12.72
CA ALA A 39 -2.49 -4.12 12.40
C ALA A 39 -2.68 -4.33 10.89
N VAL A 40 -2.33 -3.33 10.06
CA VAL A 40 -2.36 -3.47 8.59
C VAL A 40 -1.33 -4.48 8.10
N ARG A 41 -0.13 -4.50 8.68
CA ARG A 41 0.93 -5.46 8.32
C ARG A 41 0.51 -6.90 8.58
N LEU A 42 -0.08 -7.18 9.74
CA LEU A 42 -0.57 -8.53 10.07
C LEU A 42 -1.65 -8.97 9.09
N ARG A 43 -2.62 -8.09 8.74
CA ARG A 43 -3.61 -8.40 7.71
C ARG A 43 -2.99 -8.63 6.33
N ALA A 44 -1.97 -7.85 5.98
CA ALA A 44 -1.28 -7.98 4.71
C ALA A 44 -0.58 -9.34 4.57
N VAL A 45 0.16 -9.75 5.59
CA VAL A 45 0.87 -11.04 5.63
C VAL A 45 -0.12 -12.22 5.63
N ASP A 46 -1.22 -12.13 6.39
CA ASP A 46 -2.25 -13.16 6.47
C ASP A 46 -3.00 -13.33 5.14
N THR A 47 -3.39 -12.22 4.51
CA THR A 47 -4.24 -12.26 3.30
C THR A 47 -3.48 -12.35 1.98
N ALA A 48 -2.16 -12.15 1.99
CA ALA A 48 -1.32 -12.21 0.81
C ALA A 48 0.06 -12.85 1.11
N PRO A 49 0.12 -14.10 1.58
CA PRO A 49 1.35 -14.74 2.07
C PRO A 49 2.47 -14.83 1.01
N THR A 50 2.14 -14.88 -0.27
CA THR A 50 3.13 -14.88 -1.36
C THR A 50 3.65 -13.48 -1.74
N SER A 51 3.19 -12.43 -1.05
CA SER A 51 3.59 -11.03 -1.34
C SER A 51 4.45 -10.42 -0.24
N PHE A 52 4.68 -11.16 0.85
CA PHE A 52 5.43 -10.69 2.01
C PHE A 52 6.41 -11.78 2.47
N LEU A 53 7.63 -11.38 2.83
CA LEU A 53 8.66 -12.32 3.28
C LEU A 53 8.35 -12.98 4.63
N PRO A 54 7.94 -12.24 5.69
CA PRO A 54 7.66 -12.87 6.97
C PRO A 54 6.37 -13.70 6.91
N THR A 55 6.34 -14.77 7.69
CA THR A 55 5.10 -15.49 8.03
C THR A 55 4.26 -14.67 9.01
N LEU A 56 2.98 -15.01 9.15
CA LEU A 56 2.11 -14.36 10.14
C LEU A 56 2.64 -14.55 11.57
N ASP A 57 3.14 -15.73 11.88
CA ASP A 57 3.72 -16.03 13.20
C ASP A 57 4.93 -15.14 13.49
N GLU A 58 5.89 -15.04 12.55
CA GLU A 58 7.06 -14.17 12.69
C GLU A 58 6.66 -12.69 12.85
N GLU A 59 5.77 -12.17 12.00
CA GLU A 59 5.38 -10.75 12.07
C GLU A 59 4.56 -10.47 13.35
N SER A 60 3.75 -11.43 13.84
CA SER A 60 2.94 -11.27 15.06
C SER A 60 3.78 -11.16 16.33
N GLN A 61 4.95 -11.78 16.35
CA GLN A 61 5.90 -11.73 17.49
C GLN A 61 6.71 -10.44 17.54
N VAL A 62 6.68 -9.63 16.47
CA VAL A 62 7.42 -8.36 16.46
C VAL A 62 6.73 -7.36 17.41
N PRO A 63 7.46 -6.81 18.42
CA PRO A 63 6.92 -5.80 19.32
C PRO A 63 6.54 -4.50 18.60
N VAL A 64 5.55 -3.77 19.15
CA VAL A 64 5.09 -2.50 18.55
C VAL A 64 6.24 -1.48 18.46
N ASP A 65 7.15 -1.46 19.43
CA ASP A 65 8.30 -0.55 19.41
C ASP A 65 9.24 -0.78 18.20
N GLU A 66 9.34 -2.01 17.72
CA GLU A 66 10.11 -2.29 16.49
C GLU A 66 9.40 -1.75 15.26
N PHE A 67 8.07 -1.76 15.23
CA PHE A 67 7.31 -1.08 14.19
C PHE A 67 7.48 0.45 14.28
N ALA A 68 7.50 1.03 15.49
CA ALA A 68 7.78 2.45 15.67
C ALA A 68 9.14 2.85 15.11
N LYS A 69 10.19 2.03 15.34
CA LYS A 69 11.51 2.24 14.74
C LYS A 69 11.48 2.15 13.21
N ARG A 70 10.74 1.18 12.65
CA ARG A 70 10.57 1.04 11.19
C ARG A 70 9.87 2.23 10.56
N LEU A 71 8.99 2.92 11.30
CA LEU A 71 8.23 4.07 10.82
C LEU A 71 8.95 5.40 11.00
N THR A 72 9.99 5.46 11.85
CA THR A 72 10.76 6.70 12.03
C THR A 72 11.43 7.06 10.70
N PRO A 73 11.03 8.18 10.05
CA PRO A 73 11.60 8.58 8.78
C PRO A 73 13.09 8.91 8.93
N THR A 74 13.90 8.47 7.96
CA THR A 74 15.33 8.72 7.90
C THR A 74 15.76 9.15 6.50
N GLN A 75 17.04 9.43 6.31
CA GLN A 75 17.61 9.69 4.98
C GLN A 75 17.65 8.44 4.07
N VAL A 76 17.26 7.27 4.59
CA VAL A 76 17.33 6.00 3.86
C VAL A 76 16.06 5.17 3.93
N GLN A 77 15.07 5.58 4.72
CA GLN A 77 13.79 4.85 4.87
C GLN A 77 12.63 5.80 5.13
N ALA A 78 11.52 5.56 4.44
CA ALA A 78 10.24 6.22 4.64
C ALA A 78 9.09 5.24 4.39
N VAL A 79 7.99 5.40 5.11
CA VAL A 79 6.76 4.59 4.94
C VAL A 79 5.58 5.52 4.79
N PHE A 80 4.73 5.26 3.80
CA PHE A 80 3.52 6.03 3.52
C PHE A 80 2.29 5.21 3.87
N GLY A 81 1.28 5.88 4.41
CA GLY A 81 -0.02 5.32 4.72
C GLY A 81 -1.14 6.02 3.97
N ALA A 82 -2.14 5.25 3.56
CA ALA A 82 -3.40 5.74 3.04
C ALA A 82 -4.45 5.67 4.15
N PHE A 83 -5.14 6.76 4.42
CA PHE A 83 -6.12 6.89 5.49
C PHE A 83 -7.49 7.21 4.92
N ASP A 84 -8.52 6.52 5.44
CA ASP A 84 -9.92 6.91 5.34
C ASP A 84 -10.33 7.48 6.72
N GLY A 85 -10.39 8.81 6.83
CA GLY A 85 -10.44 9.48 8.12
C GLY A 85 -9.23 9.12 8.97
N GLU A 86 -9.44 8.48 10.13
CA GLU A 86 -8.38 8.02 11.04
C GLU A 86 -7.95 6.56 10.78
N THR A 87 -8.62 5.84 9.89
CA THR A 87 -8.37 4.43 9.63
C THR A 87 -7.28 4.26 8.58
N LEU A 88 -6.17 3.61 8.94
CA LEU A 88 -5.12 3.23 7.99
C LEU A 88 -5.61 2.03 7.16
N VAL A 89 -5.71 2.23 5.84
CA VAL A 89 -6.29 1.26 4.88
C VAL A 89 -5.32 0.77 3.82
N GLY A 90 -4.13 1.36 3.75
CA GLY A 90 -3.09 0.94 2.81
C GLY A 90 -1.73 1.49 3.20
N ILE A 91 -0.67 0.81 2.76
CA ILE A 91 0.71 1.13 3.10
C ILE A 91 1.65 0.91 1.91
N THR A 92 2.77 1.62 1.89
CA THR A 92 3.96 1.31 1.09
C THR A 92 5.20 1.86 1.76
N GLY A 93 6.30 1.14 1.67
CA GLY A 93 7.61 1.59 2.13
C GLY A 93 8.55 1.87 0.96
N VAL A 94 9.48 2.77 1.17
CA VAL A 94 10.62 3.01 0.28
C VAL A 94 11.90 3.07 1.11
N ARG A 95 12.95 2.43 0.64
CA ARG A 95 14.27 2.45 1.27
C ARG A 95 15.37 2.58 0.22
N ARG A 96 16.46 3.29 0.56
CA ARG A 96 17.70 3.30 -0.23
C ARG A 96 18.87 2.80 0.58
N ASP A 97 19.93 2.41 -0.08
CA ASP A 97 21.19 2.11 0.59
C ASP A 97 21.95 3.41 0.92
N ALA A 98 22.59 3.45 2.09
CA ALA A 98 23.41 4.58 2.52
C ALA A 98 24.76 4.65 1.80
N ARG A 99 25.23 3.57 1.16
CA ARG A 99 26.51 3.51 0.46
C ARG A 99 26.49 4.34 -0.80
N THR A 100 27.46 5.26 -0.94
CA THR A 100 27.52 6.28 -2.00
C THR A 100 27.33 5.72 -3.41
N LYS A 101 27.97 4.59 -3.74
CA LYS A 101 27.93 4.02 -5.10
C LYS A 101 26.56 3.52 -5.54
N ILE A 102 25.65 3.26 -4.60
CA ILE A 102 24.30 2.76 -4.85
C ILE A 102 23.20 3.65 -4.25
N ALA A 103 23.55 4.80 -3.68
CA ALA A 103 22.61 5.75 -3.08
C ALA A 103 21.68 6.43 -4.12
N HIS A 104 21.98 6.30 -5.42
CA HIS A 104 21.15 6.81 -6.51
C HIS A 104 19.88 5.97 -6.76
N LYS A 105 19.72 4.84 -6.08
CA LYS A 105 18.58 3.96 -6.26
C LYS A 105 17.89 3.61 -4.93
N ALA A 106 16.58 3.43 -5.00
CA ALA A 106 15.77 3.00 -3.87
C ALA A 106 14.90 1.79 -4.23
N THR A 107 14.42 1.09 -3.22
CA THR A 107 13.56 -0.09 -3.37
C THR A 107 12.20 0.20 -2.72
N ILE A 108 11.13 -0.01 -3.48
CA ILE A 108 9.76 -0.04 -2.97
C ILE A 108 9.51 -1.40 -2.33
N TRP A 109 8.82 -1.41 -1.19
CA TRP A 109 8.48 -2.62 -0.48
C TRP A 109 7.13 -2.50 0.22
N GLY A 110 6.49 -3.64 0.53
CA GLY A 110 5.34 -3.69 1.41
C GLY A 110 4.09 -2.97 0.90
N VAL A 111 3.87 -2.94 -0.42
CA VAL A 111 2.67 -2.34 -1.02
C VAL A 111 1.45 -3.19 -0.67
N TYR A 112 0.50 -2.60 0.03
CA TYR A 112 -0.75 -3.25 0.40
C TYR A 112 -1.90 -2.26 0.50
N VAL A 113 -3.10 -2.71 0.11
CA VAL A 113 -4.37 -1.99 0.32
C VAL A 113 -5.41 -3.00 0.77
N ASP A 114 -6.11 -2.69 1.85
CA ASP A 114 -7.19 -3.50 2.38
C ASP A 114 -8.23 -3.81 1.29
N ALA A 115 -8.74 -5.04 1.29
CA ALA A 115 -9.60 -5.55 0.21
C ALA A 115 -10.82 -4.65 -0.09
N ALA A 116 -11.44 -4.11 0.96
CA ALA A 116 -12.60 -3.21 0.84
C ALA A 116 -12.30 -1.88 0.14
N TYR A 117 -11.02 -1.50 0.04
CA TYR A 117 -10.56 -0.23 -0.53
C TYR A 117 -9.86 -0.39 -1.89
N ARG A 118 -9.82 -1.61 -2.43
CA ARG A 118 -9.21 -1.86 -3.75
C ARG A 118 -10.06 -1.28 -4.88
N GLY A 119 -9.43 -1.11 -6.06
CA GLY A 119 -10.11 -0.52 -7.23
C GLY A 119 -10.24 1.00 -7.22
N GLN A 120 -9.79 1.69 -6.16
CA GLN A 120 -9.91 3.14 -5.96
C GLN A 120 -8.59 3.90 -6.20
N ARG A 121 -7.64 3.30 -6.88
CA ARG A 121 -6.30 3.87 -7.19
C ARG A 121 -5.44 4.20 -5.97
N ILE A 122 -5.78 3.69 -4.78
CA ILE A 122 -5.03 3.98 -3.54
C ILE A 122 -3.59 3.47 -3.63
N ALA A 123 -3.38 2.25 -4.15
CA ALA A 123 -2.02 1.72 -4.34
C ALA A 123 -1.19 2.58 -5.31
N GLN A 124 -1.82 3.13 -6.35
CA GLN A 124 -1.18 4.09 -7.25
C GLN A 124 -0.73 5.35 -6.49
N ALA A 125 -1.63 5.98 -5.74
CA ALA A 125 -1.31 7.20 -4.97
C ALA A 125 -0.20 6.97 -3.92
N LEU A 126 -0.19 5.79 -3.28
CA LEU A 126 0.89 5.38 -2.39
C LEU A 126 2.24 5.28 -3.13
N LEU A 127 2.27 4.63 -4.30
CA LEU A 127 3.47 4.51 -5.13
C LEU A 127 3.95 5.86 -5.64
N ASP A 128 3.04 6.76 -6.03
CA ASP A 128 3.36 8.12 -6.46
C ASP A 128 4.04 8.91 -5.32
N SER A 129 3.51 8.80 -4.10
CA SER A 129 4.09 9.46 -2.91
C SER A 129 5.49 8.93 -2.58
N ALA A 130 5.67 7.60 -2.59
CA ALA A 130 6.97 6.97 -2.35
C ALA A 130 7.98 7.30 -3.47
N THR A 131 7.54 7.34 -4.73
CA THR A 131 8.34 7.73 -5.89
C THR A 131 8.80 9.17 -5.77
N ALA A 132 7.88 10.10 -5.49
CA ALA A 132 8.18 11.51 -5.32
C ALA A 132 9.16 11.75 -4.16
N HIS A 133 9.01 11.03 -3.05
CA HIS A 133 9.93 11.12 -1.93
C HIS A 133 11.35 10.65 -2.30
N ALA A 134 11.47 9.50 -2.96
CA ALA A 134 12.77 8.98 -3.41
C ALA A 134 13.46 9.94 -4.38
N ALA A 135 12.71 10.50 -5.33
CA ALA A 135 13.26 11.46 -6.31
C ALA A 135 13.63 12.80 -5.66
N ASN A 136 12.69 13.42 -4.93
CA ASN A 136 12.83 14.82 -4.52
C ASN A 136 13.57 14.98 -3.18
N ALA A 137 13.33 14.07 -2.21
CA ALA A 137 13.97 14.17 -0.90
C ALA A 137 15.33 13.48 -0.85
N TRP A 138 15.53 12.42 -1.64
CA TRP A 138 16.78 11.64 -1.61
C TRP A 138 17.62 11.76 -2.89
N GLY A 139 17.09 12.38 -3.96
CA GLY A 139 17.78 12.51 -5.24
C GLY A 139 18.03 11.18 -5.94
N CYS A 140 17.17 10.17 -5.70
CA CYS A 140 17.30 8.90 -6.38
C CYS A 140 16.89 9.05 -7.85
N SER A 141 17.65 8.44 -8.75
CA SER A 141 17.36 8.39 -10.19
C SER A 141 16.75 7.05 -10.63
N GLN A 142 16.57 6.10 -9.70
CA GLN A 142 16.09 4.77 -10.00
C GLN A 142 15.31 4.18 -8.85
N LEU A 143 14.18 3.54 -9.16
CA LEU A 143 13.43 2.69 -8.23
C LEU A 143 13.48 1.24 -8.68
N MET A 144 13.48 0.34 -7.70
CA MET A 144 13.37 -1.10 -7.88
C MET A 144 12.26 -1.67 -7.00
N LEU A 145 11.71 -2.80 -7.40
CA LEU A 145 10.84 -3.64 -6.59
C LEU A 145 10.93 -5.09 -7.08
N CYS A 146 10.45 -6.02 -6.26
CA CYS A 146 10.14 -7.37 -6.72
C CYS A 146 8.65 -7.67 -6.52
N VAL A 147 8.14 -8.57 -7.36
CA VAL A 147 6.75 -9.02 -7.32
C VAL A 147 6.70 -10.52 -7.59
N ASN A 148 5.94 -11.23 -6.77
CA ASN A 148 5.74 -12.66 -6.95
C ASN A 148 5.05 -12.94 -8.30
N GLU A 149 5.51 -13.97 -9.03
CA GLU A 149 5.04 -14.33 -10.37
C GLU A 149 3.52 -14.49 -10.48
N VAL A 150 2.87 -14.97 -9.42
CA VAL A 150 1.40 -15.17 -9.41
C VAL A 150 0.62 -13.89 -9.09
N ASN A 151 1.29 -12.80 -8.69
CA ASN A 151 0.63 -11.53 -8.37
C ASN A 151 0.48 -10.63 -9.61
N HIS A 152 -0.23 -11.12 -10.62
CA HIS A 152 -0.43 -10.39 -11.89
C HIS A 152 -1.12 -9.03 -11.71
N THR A 153 -1.88 -8.84 -10.62
CA THR A 153 -2.54 -7.55 -10.35
C THR A 153 -1.53 -6.50 -9.94
N ALA A 154 -0.58 -6.84 -9.07
CA ALA A 154 0.50 -5.94 -8.68
C ALA A 154 1.46 -5.69 -9.86
N GLU A 155 1.82 -6.72 -10.62
CA GLU A 155 2.68 -6.57 -11.81
C GLU A 155 2.10 -5.58 -12.81
N ARG A 156 0.80 -5.70 -13.14
CA ARG A 156 0.11 -4.72 -14.02
C ARG A 156 0.08 -3.32 -13.44
N LEU A 157 -0.13 -3.18 -12.13
CA LEU A 157 -0.05 -1.88 -11.46
C LEU A 157 1.34 -1.27 -11.63
N TYR A 158 2.39 -2.01 -11.33
CA TYR A 158 3.77 -1.52 -11.44
C TYR A 158 4.13 -1.16 -12.89
N ALA A 159 3.73 -1.99 -13.86
CA ALA A 159 3.93 -1.68 -15.27
C ALA A 159 3.21 -0.38 -15.67
N SER A 160 1.97 -0.14 -15.21
CA SER A 160 1.25 1.11 -15.45
C SER A 160 1.90 2.34 -14.82
N GLN A 161 2.71 2.12 -13.78
CA GLN A 161 3.52 3.14 -13.11
C GLN A 161 4.90 3.35 -13.74
N GLY A 162 5.18 2.69 -14.86
CA GLY A 162 6.44 2.83 -15.60
C GLY A 162 7.57 1.91 -15.11
N PHE A 163 7.28 0.91 -14.30
CA PHE A 163 8.25 -0.13 -13.99
C PHE A 163 8.33 -1.15 -15.12
N VAL A 164 9.55 -1.56 -15.46
CA VAL A 164 9.86 -2.55 -16.49
C VAL A 164 10.54 -3.74 -15.84
N ARG A 165 10.08 -4.94 -16.15
CA ARG A 165 10.72 -6.18 -15.70
C ARG A 165 12.08 -6.35 -16.35
N PHE A 166 13.12 -6.60 -15.54
CA PHE A 166 14.49 -6.79 -16.03
C PHE A 166 15.10 -8.13 -15.63
N GLY A 167 14.46 -8.88 -14.74
CA GLY A 167 14.96 -10.18 -14.30
C GLY A 167 13.90 -11.00 -13.57
N THR A 168 14.21 -12.26 -13.34
CA THR A 168 13.41 -13.19 -12.53
C THR A 168 14.34 -13.99 -11.65
N GLU A 169 14.04 -14.10 -10.38
CA GLU A 169 14.69 -15.00 -9.44
C GLU A 169 13.88 -16.27 -9.33
N PRO A 170 14.40 -17.41 -9.83
CA PRO A 170 13.68 -18.66 -9.74
C PRO A 170 13.68 -19.17 -8.29
N ARG A 171 12.53 -19.69 -7.84
CA ARG A 171 12.34 -20.25 -6.50
C ARG A 171 12.72 -19.30 -5.38
N SER A 172 12.46 -18.01 -5.55
CA SER A 172 12.79 -16.95 -4.60
C SER A 172 12.07 -17.11 -3.25
N MET A 173 10.86 -17.67 -3.26
CA MET A 173 10.04 -17.86 -2.06
C MET A 173 9.48 -19.28 -2.01
N CYS A 174 9.36 -19.83 -0.79
CA CYS A 174 8.68 -21.09 -0.52
C CYS A 174 7.54 -20.86 0.48
N VAL A 175 6.30 -21.12 0.05
CA VAL A 175 5.10 -21.03 0.90
C VAL A 175 4.41 -22.38 0.87
N ASP A 176 4.18 -22.98 2.03
CA ASP A 176 3.55 -24.29 2.19
C ASP A 176 4.16 -25.38 1.30
N GLY A 177 5.50 -25.39 1.18
CA GLY A 177 6.26 -26.34 0.37
C GLY A 177 6.23 -26.08 -1.15
N ARG A 178 5.51 -25.05 -1.61
CA ARG A 178 5.50 -24.62 -3.01
C ARG A 178 6.48 -23.48 -3.23
N PHE A 179 7.31 -23.59 -4.25
CA PHE A 179 8.24 -22.55 -4.68
C PHE A 179 7.55 -21.58 -5.65
N TYR A 180 7.91 -20.30 -5.53
CA TYR A 180 7.46 -19.22 -6.39
C TYR A 180 8.66 -18.44 -6.90
N ASP A 181 8.58 -17.99 -8.13
CA ASP A 181 9.54 -17.07 -8.72
C ASP A 181 9.17 -15.63 -8.37
N GLU A 182 10.16 -14.73 -8.34
CA GLU A 182 9.93 -13.29 -8.21
C GLU A 182 10.47 -12.54 -9.43
N HIS A 183 9.65 -11.63 -9.94
CA HIS A 183 10.03 -10.72 -11.02
C HIS A 183 10.60 -9.43 -10.43
N TYR A 184 11.81 -9.10 -10.84
CA TYR A 184 12.46 -7.84 -10.51
C TYR A 184 12.10 -6.78 -11.53
N MET A 185 11.57 -5.65 -11.05
CA MET A 185 11.17 -4.54 -11.89
C MET A 185 11.92 -3.26 -11.52
N ILE A 186 12.16 -2.42 -12.51
CA ILE A 186 12.93 -1.19 -12.40
C ILE A 186 12.19 -0.03 -13.07
N LYS A 187 12.32 1.17 -12.49
CA LYS A 187 11.83 2.42 -13.05
C LYS A 187 12.94 3.46 -12.97
N THR A 188 13.28 4.09 -14.09
CA THR A 188 14.14 5.28 -14.11
C THR A 188 13.32 6.51 -13.71
N LEU A 189 13.86 7.34 -12.84
CA LEU A 189 13.29 8.61 -12.43
C LEU A 189 13.97 9.73 -13.22
N ALA A 190 13.18 10.68 -13.70
CA ALA A 190 13.68 11.84 -14.43
C ALA A 190 14.27 12.88 -13.46
#